data_fc04738b5023f43794413b4a85609174
#
_entry.id   fc04738b5023f43794413b4a85609174
#
_cell.length_a   1.000
_cell.length_b   1.000
_cell.length_c   1.000
_cell.angle_alpha   90.00
_cell.angle_beta   90.00
_cell.angle_gamma   90.00
#
_symmetry.space_group_name_H-M   'P 1'
#
loop_
_entity.id
_entity.type
_entity.pdbx_description
1 polymer ?
#
loop_
_entity_poly.entity_id
_entity_poly.type
_entity_poly.pdbx_seq_one_letter_code
_entity_poly.pdbx_strand_id
1 'polypeptide(L)'
;MPGRLAEVASNVFRVRDTCNVYVLRSGSDAILIDFGAGAALDHLPELGIERVTDVLLTHHHRDQLQGLERAAEAGVQIWVPPVERDLIDDVDRRWQARQIDNDYDLRQDRFSLLDQVAVAGTVPEYRTQRFGGFDVYTLPTPGHTTGSVTYIVEIEARRLAFTGDLLYAPGKVWSLAATQWSYTGVEGQASTHVSCGVLARHEPDLLLPSHGEPIEDVAPALALTRERLQELVGMRMDHHWDLDEWLARPWAPVTTHLLRNRTCLAHSYALLSESGAALLIDWGYDLTAGTPSVSERAARRPLLTSLDALRREYGVDRIEVVVPTHFHDDHVAGIRLLRDVEGVEVWAPESVAPVLEEPLRYDLPCLWFDPVRVDRRLPHGETFAWHEYEITPYHLPGHTLYAAALAFEVDGTRVVATGDQYAREGHKTILNYQYRNRFRIDDFVRSAELLLSLRPEVIVTGHWQPWEVADGELEQLLVDGRRLAELHRELLPDDVDFAAEGFGARIEPYRTELRNGEALEVEVTVRNPFERDETATVGLAVPDGWAAPEPAQARLPGRGEAAVRFNVTPPARPVRRARVAAEITIGETEFGQQAEALVDVR
;
A
#
# COMPACT_ATOMS: atom_id res chain seq x y z
N MET A 1 3.94 25.52 37.60
CA MET A 1 2.80 26.27 37.05
C MET A 1 1.54 25.55 37.49
N PRO A 2 0.54 26.21 38.08
CA PRO A 2 -0.70 25.54 38.45
C PRO A 2 -1.42 25.08 37.17
N GLY A 3 -1.86 23.83 37.12
CA GLY A 3 -2.64 23.26 36.02
C GLY A 3 -1.88 22.40 35.01
N ARG A 4 -0.63 22.01 35.27
CA ARG A 4 0.12 21.10 34.38
C ARG A 4 -0.43 19.66 34.45
N LEU A 5 -0.85 19.21 35.62
CA LEU A 5 -1.46 17.90 35.86
C LEU A 5 -2.95 18.07 36.18
N ALA A 6 -3.82 17.30 35.54
CA ALA A 6 -5.28 17.27 35.81
C ALA A 6 -5.85 15.87 35.57
N GLU A 7 -6.72 15.38 36.46
CA GLU A 7 -7.52 14.20 36.20
C GLU A 7 -8.66 14.57 35.23
N VAL A 8 -8.78 13.83 34.11
CA VAL A 8 -9.76 14.07 33.04
C VAL A 8 -10.83 12.98 32.97
N ALA A 9 -10.53 11.80 33.53
CA ALA A 9 -11.48 10.72 33.78
C ALA A 9 -10.92 9.85 34.91
N SER A 10 -11.69 8.90 35.42
CA SER A 10 -11.25 7.99 36.49
C SER A 10 -9.94 7.31 36.14
N ASN A 11 -8.89 7.56 36.94
CA ASN A 11 -7.53 7.06 36.72
C ASN A 11 -6.88 7.46 35.37
N VAL A 12 -7.39 8.50 34.73
CA VAL A 12 -6.80 9.09 33.52
C VAL A 12 -6.42 10.53 33.81
N PHE A 13 -5.13 10.81 33.70
CA PHE A 13 -4.57 12.13 34.00
C PHE A 13 -3.95 12.72 32.74
N ARG A 14 -4.15 14.00 32.54
CA ARG A 14 -3.49 14.79 31.51
C ARG A 14 -2.33 15.57 32.11
N VAL A 15 -1.16 15.41 31.53
CA VAL A 15 0.01 16.25 31.79
C VAL A 15 0.23 17.17 30.59
N ARG A 16 0.20 18.48 30.80
CA ARG A 16 0.52 19.46 29.75
C ARG A 16 2.03 19.58 29.63
N ASP A 17 2.55 19.16 28.53
CA ASP A 17 3.96 19.21 28.13
C ASP A 17 4.10 19.98 26.81
N THR A 18 4.93 19.54 25.87
CA THR A 18 4.97 20.02 24.47
C THR A 18 3.69 19.64 23.72
N CYS A 19 3.03 18.57 24.16
CA CYS A 19 1.67 18.18 23.83
C CYS A 19 0.93 17.78 25.13
N ASN A 20 -0.32 17.39 25.04
CA ASN A 20 -1.01 16.69 26.13
C ASN A 20 -0.55 15.24 26.17
N VAL A 21 0.08 14.83 27.25
CA VAL A 21 0.41 13.43 27.54
C VAL A 21 -0.65 12.89 28.49
N TYR A 22 -1.23 11.74 28.13
CA TYR A 22 -2.24 11.10 28.97
C TYR A 22 -1.66 9.92 29.71
N VAL A 23 -1.82 9.90 31.03
CA VAL A 23 -1.38 8.85 31.96
C VAL A 23 -2.58 8.02 32.34
N LEU A 24 -2.61 6.75 31.98
CA LEU A 24 -3.65 5.80 32.35
C LEU A 24 -3.09 4.91 33.47
N ARG A 25 -3.60 5.09 34.71
CA ARG A 25 -3.10 4.41 35.90
C ARG A 25 -3.85 3.10 36.15
N SER A 26 -3.10 2.02 36.36
CA SER A 26 -3.60 0.71 36.77
C SER A 26 -2.85 0.23 38.03
N GLY A 27 -3.38 0.56 39.21
CA GLY A 27 -2.67 0.31 40.48
C GLY A 27 -1.42 1.18 40.61
N SER A 28 -0.25 0.56 40.78
CA SER A 28 1.06 1.24 40.79
C SER A 28 1.72 1.31 39.41
N ASP A 29 1.11 0.73 38.39
CA ASP A 29 1.60 0.78 37.00
C ASP A 29 0.79 1.80 36.18
N ALA A 30 1.37 2.26 35.06
CA ALA A 30 0.66 3.09 34.09
C ALA A 30 1.13 2.81 32.66
N ILE A 31 0.26 3.19 31.70
CA ILE A 31 0.63 3.41 30.30
C ILE A 31 0.50 4.88 29.96
N LEU A 32 1.26 5.36 28.99
CA LEU A 32 1.18 6.72 28.49
C LEU A 32 0.66 6.72 27.05
N ILE A 33 -0.16 7.72 26.72
CA ILE A 33 -0.49 8.07 25.34
C ILE A 33 0.23 9.36 25.01
N ASP A 34 1.09 9.31 23.98
CA ASP A 34 2.13 10.28 23.64
C ASP A 34 3.12 10.48 24.80
N PHE A 35 4.18 11.27 24.58
CA PHE A 35 5.24 11.37 25.58
C PHE A 35 5.74 12.82 25.80
N GLY A 36 5.59 13.68 24.78
CA GLY A 36 6.06 15.06 24.85
C GLY A 36 7.58 15.15 25.05
N ALA A 37 8.02 16.06 25.90
CA ALA A 37 9.38 16.18 26.38
C ALA A 37 9.68 15.26 27.60
N GLY A 38 8.70 14.47 28.02
CA GLY A 38 8.81 13.51 29.13
C GLY A 38 8.45 14.05 30.50
N ALA A 39 7.75 15.20 30.57
CA ALA A 39 7.34 15.78 31.85
C ALA A 39 6.39 14.89 32.66
N ALA A 40 5.68 13.96 32.02
CA ALA A 40 4.80 13.02 32.71
C ALA A 40 5.55 12.15 33.73
N LEU A 41 6.81 11.81 33.46
CA LEU A 41 7.64 11.02 34.37
C LEU A 41 7.89 11.74 35.71
N ASP A 42 7.94 13.07 35.70
CA ASP A 42 8.19 13.88 36.89
C ASP A 42 6.96 13.91 37.84
N HIS A 43 5.76 13.60 37.32
CA HIS A 43 4.49 13.58 38.07
C HIS A 43 4.06 12.17 38.56
N LEU A 44 4.75 11.10 38.17
CA LEU A 44 4.39 9.73 38.59
C LEU A 44 4.28 9.55 40.10
N PRO A 45 5.21 10.08 40.93
CA PRO A 45 5.13 9.93 42.39
C PRO A 45 3.87 10.58 42.98
N GLU A 46 3.42 11.73 42.46
CA GLU A 46 2.20 12.41 42.89
C GLU A 46 0.94 11.56 42.63
N LEU A 47 1.00 10.70 41.58
CA LEU A 47 -0.08 9.82 41.17
C LEU A 47 0.02 8.43 41.81
N GLY A 48 1.03 8.16 42.64
CA GLY A 48 1.28 6.86 43.24
C GLY A 48 1.65 5.78 42.21
N ILE A 49 2.28 6.21 41.11
CA ILE A 49 2.74 5.33 40.03
C ILE A 49 4.22 5.02 40.24
N GLU A 50 4.56 3.74 40.28
CA GLU A 50 5.93 3.25 40.46
C GLU A 50 6.59 2.93 39.10
N ARG A 51 5.78 2.55 38.09
CA ARG A 51 6.30 2.10 36.80
C ARG A 51 5.39 2.50 35.64
N VAL A 52 5.98 3.01 34.58
CA VAL A 52 5.37 3.09 33.25
C VAL A 52 5.76 1.83 32.48
N THR A 53 4.80 1.07 31.99
CA THR A 53 5.04 -0.17 31.24
C THR A 53 5.17 0.10 29.75
N ASP A 54 4.29 0.95 29.21
CA ASP A 54 4.14 1.18 27.77
C ASP A 54 3.92 2.67 27.47
N VAL A 55 4.45 3.12 26.34
CA VAL A 55 4.11 4.39 25.67
C VAL A 55 3.51 4.05 24.33
N LEU A 56 2.33 4.56 24.04
CA LEU A 56 1.62 4.41 22.77
C LEU A 56 1.61 5.76 22.06
N LEU A 57 2.24 5.88 20.90
CA LEU A 57 2.31 7.12 20.14
C LEU A 57 1.14 7.24 19.17
N THR A 58 0.53 8.42 19.10
CA THR A 58 -0.56 8.69 18.16
C THR A 58 -0.05 8.97 16.75
N HIS A 59 1.09 9.65 16.62
CA HIS A 59 1.76 9.97 15.37
C HIS A 59 3.21 10.41 15.60
N HIS A 60 3.97 10.72 14.53
CA HIS A 60 5.43 10.89 14.56
C HIS A 60 5.92 12.31 14.83
N HIS A 61 5.07 13.30 15.03
CA HIS A 61 5.55 14.67 15.20
C HIS A 61 6.37 14.84 16.48
N ARG A 62 7.44 15.64 16.37
CA ARG A 62 8.49 15.77 17.40
C ARG A 62 7.96 16.22 18.75
N ASP A 63 6.97 17.09 18.78
CA ASP A 63 6.36 17.59 20.00
C ASP A 63 5.62 16.52 20.80
N GLN A 64 5.17 15.43 20.15
CA GLN A 64 4.59 14.25 20.83
C GLN A 64 5.66 13.33 21.41
N LEU A 65 6.93 13.39 20.94
CA LEU A 65 7.86 12.30 21.20
C LEU A 65 9.33 12.70 21.37
N GLN A 66 9.66 14.00 21.42
CA GLN A 66 11.05 14.46 21.52
C GLN A 66 11.77 14.01 22.81
N GLY A 67 11.04 13.60 23.83
CA GLY A 67 11.59 13.09 25.09
C GLY A 67 11.71 11.57 25.16
N LEU A 68 11.45 10.82 24.09
CA LEU A 68 11.39 9.34 24.10
C LEU A 68 12.68 8.66 24.53
N GLU A 69 13.84 9.30 24.41
CA GLU A 69 15.09 8.76 24.93
C GLU A 69 14.99 8.48 26.45
N ARG A 70 14.31 9.36 27.20
CA ARG A 70 14.06 9.15 28.65
C ARG A 70 13.19 7.92 28.91
N ALA A 71 12.21 7.64 28.02
CA ALA A 71 11.39 6.43 28.16
C ALA A 71 12.22 5.16 27.86
N ALA A 72 13.06 5.20 26.83
CA ALA A 72 13.94 4.09 26.48
C ALA A 72 14.96 3.80 27.59
N GLU A 73 15.58 4.83 28.18
CA GLU A 73 16.49 4.73 29.31
C GLU A 73 15.80 4.14 30.56
N ALA A 74 14.52 4.46 30.77
CA ALA A 74 13.71 3.91 31.85
C ALA A 74 13.21 2.47 31.58
N GLY A 75 13.52 1.90 30.40
CA GLY A 75 13.11 0.53 30.01
C GLY A 75 11.63 0.42 29.64
N VAL A 76 10.97 1.51 29.31
CA VAL A 76 9.56 1.54 28.91
C VAL A 76 9.42 0.98 27.48
N GLN A 77 8.37 0.19 27.23
CA GLN A 77 8.08 -0.32 25.89
C GLN A 77 7.43 0.77 25.05
N ILE A 78 8.02 1.12 23.90
CA ILE A 78 7.53 2.17 23.02
C ILE A 78 6.84 1.52 21.82
N TRP A 79 5.58 1.87 21.60
CA TRP A 79 4.73 1.35 20.53
C TRP A 79 4.31 2.47 19.59
N VAL A 80 4.43 2.23 18.28
CA VAL A 80 4.27 3.27 17.26
C VAL A 80 3.28 2.86 16.18
N PRO A 81 2.64 3.82 15.48
CA PRO A 81 1.84 3.51 14.30
C PRO A 81 2.69 2.80 13.23
N PRO A 82 2.17 1.73 12.59
CA PRO A 82 2.95 0.92 11.65
C PRO A 82 3.54 1.73 10.49
N VAL A 83 2.77 2.70 9.97
CA VAL A 83 3.14 3.52 8.81
C VAL A 83 4.27 4.49 9.11
N GLU A 84 4.44 4.89 10.38
CA GLU A 84 5.39 5.92 10.81
C GLU A 84 6.60 5.36 11.56
N ARG A 85 6.72 4.06 11.61
CA ARG A 85 7.76 3.39 12.39
C ARG A 85 9.18 3.85 12.02
N ASP A 86 9.48 3.94 10.72
CA ASP A 86 10.79 4.33 10.21
C ASP A 86 11.15 5.80 10.45
N LEU A 87 10.17 6.64 10.79
CA LEU A 87 10.36 8.02 11.23
C LEU A 87 10.78 8.13 12.70
N ILE A 88 10.85 6.99 13.41
CA ILE A 88 11.18 6.91 14.83
C ILE A 88 12.39 6.00 15.08
N ASP A 89 12.40 4.78 14.51
CA ASP A 89 13.46 3.79 14.76
C ASP A 89 14.52 3.68 13.64
N ASP A 90 14.34 4.39 12.51
CA ASP A 90 15.26 4.34 11.36
C ASP A 90 15.40 5.73 10.67
N VAL A 91 15.47 6.78 11.48
CA VAL A 91 15.44 8.19 11.05
C VAL A 91 16.52 8.50 10.03
N ASP A 92 17.76 8.10 10.29
CA ASP A 92 18.89 8.40 9.40
C ASP A 92 18.71 7.81 8.01
N ARG A 93 18.29 6.54 7.94
CA ARG A 93 18.03 5.89 6.65
C ARG A 93 16.89 6.57 5.90
N ARG A 94 15.84 6.95 6.60
CA ARG A 94 14.71 7.67 6.05
C ARG A 94 15.14 9.00 5.44
N TRP A 95 15.89 9.81 6.19
CA TRP A 95 16.39 11.10 5.73
C TRP A 95 17.33 11.00 4.53
N GLN A 96 18.23 10.01 4.52
CA GLN A 96 19.15 9.79 3.39
C GLN A 96 18.47 9.25 2.14
N ALA A 97 17.33 8.55 2.30
CA ALA A 97 16.53 8.06 1.17
C ALA A 97 15.66 9.15 0.53
N ARG A 98 15.51 10.27 1.19
CA ARG A 98 14.64 11.36 0.82
C ARG A 98 15.06 12.04 -0.48
N GLN A 99 14.10 12.26 -1.37
CA GLN A 99 14.27 13.15 -2.51
C GLN A 99 14.13 14.60 -2.04
N ILE A 100 15.02 15.49 -2.49
CA ILE A 100 15.05 16.90 -2.08
C ILE A 100 14.77 17.88 -3.22
N ASP A 101 14.78 17.40 -4.46
CA ASP A 101 14.59 18.20 -5.66
C ASP A 101 13.21 17.95 -6.30
N ASN A 102 12.60 18.99 -6.87
CA ASN A 102 11.32 18.92 -7.60
C ASN A 102 10.23 18.16 -6.86
N ASP A 103 10.10 18.42 -5.57
CA ASP A 103 9.22 17.68 -4.69
C ASP A 103 7.85 18.35 -4.64
N TYR A 104 6.92 17.82 -5.43
CA TYR A 104 5.51 18.21 -5.37
C TYR A 104 4.74 17.47 -4.29
N ASP A 105 5.33 16.42 -3.71
CA ASP A 105 4.82 15.77 -2.53
C ASP A 105 5.34 16.49 -1.30
N LEU A 106 4.44 17.05 -0.51
CA LEU A 106 4.81 17.72 0.73
C LEU A 106 5.12 16.66 1.77
N ARG A 107 6.38 16.50 2.03
CA ARG A 107 7.00 15.45 2.82
C ARG A 107 6.27 15.15 4.12
N GLN A 108 5.85 13.92 4.27
CA GLN A 108 5.21 13.41 5.48
C GLN A 108 6.21 13.17 6.63
N ASP A 109 7.51 13.30 6.38
CA ASP A 109 8.59 13.20 7.37
C ASP A 109 8.97 14.53 8.04
N ARG A 110 8.23 15.60 7.75
CA ARG A 110 8.45 16.90 8.43
C ARG A 110 8.18 16.75 9.91
N PHE A 111 9.02 17.40 10.71
CA PHE A 111 8.93 17.40 12.16
C PHE A 111 9.08 16.03 12.83
N SER A 112 9.63 15.02 12.14
CA SER A 112 10.07 13.77 12.77
C SER A 112 11.24 13.98 13.73
N LEU A 113 11.59 12.95 14.50
CA LEU A 113 12.76 12.96 15.39
C LEU A 113 14.05 13.30 14.61
N LEU A 114 15.02 13.87 15.31
CA LEU A 114 16.38 14.11 14.79
C LEU A 114 17.25 12.86 14.95
N ASP A 115 17.08 12.16 16.07
CA ASP A 115 17.81 10.94 16.41
C ASP A 115 16.82 9.78 16.58
N GLN A 116 17.21 8.59 16.15
CA GLN A 116 16.37 7.42 16.23
C GLN A 116 16.25 6.89 17.66
N VAL A 117 15.07 6.34 17.99
CA VAL A 117 14.80 5.69 19.27
C VAL A 117 14.32 4.28 19.01
N ALA A 118 14.88 3.31 19.73
CA ALA A 118 14.45 1.92 19.61
C ALA A 118 13.00 1.74 20.07
N VAL A 119 12.19 1.05 19.27
CA VAL A 119 10.79 0.77 19.56
C VAL A 119 10.57 -0.71 19.86
N ALA A 120 9.61 -1.02 20.74
CA ALA A 120 9.21 -2.39 21.04
C ALA A 120 8.45 -3.03 19.86
N GLY A 121 7.69 -2.24 19.13
CA GLY A 121 6.92 -2.70 17.98
C GLY A 121 5.92 -1.67 17.48
N THR A 122 5.03 -2.14 16.62
CA THR A 122 3.92 -1.34 16.10
C THR A 122 2.60 -1.74 16.75
N VAL A 123 1.69 -0.76 16.89
CA VAL A 123 0.32 -1.03 17.35
C VAL A 123 -0.46 -1.76 16.26
N PRO A 124 -1.34 -2.72 16.61
CA PRO A 124 -2.17 -3.41 15.63
C PRO A 124 -3.40 -2.57 15.28
N GLU A 125 -3.53 -2.18 14.03
CA GLU A 125 -4.68 -1.39 13.56
C GLU A 125 -5.95 -2.24 13.46
N TYR A 126 -7.11 -1.61 13.69
CA TYR A 126 -8.46 -2.22 13.69
C TYR A 126 -8.63 -3.38 14.69
N ARG A 127 -7.79 -3.45 15.69
CA ARG A 127 -7.82 -4.52 16.70
C ARG A 127 -7.58 -3.98 18.10
N THR A 128 -8.03 -4.76 19.07
CA THR A 128 -7.73 -4.52 20.48
C THR A 128 -6.47 -5.28 20.88
N GLN A 129 -5.57 -4.60 21.57
CA GLN A 129 -4.41 -5.20 22.22
C GLN A 129 -4.36 -4.73 23.67
N ARG A 130 -3.85 -5.62 24.55
CA ARG A 130 -3.66 -5.28 25.95
C ARG A 130 -2.31 -4.64 26.17
N PHE A 131 -2.33 -3.44 26.78
CA PHE A 131 -1.15 -2.71 27.23
C PHE A 131 -1.31 -2.40 28.72
N GLY A 132 -0.33 -2.78 29.54
CA GLY A 132 -0.47 -2.66 30.98
C GLY A 132 -1.76 -3.31 31.48
N GLY A 133 -2.63 -2.53 32.12
CA GLY A 133 -3.92 -2.96 32.62
C GLY A 133 -5.11 -2.75 31.66
N PHE A 134 -4.89 -2.18 30.45
CA PHE A 134 -5.94 -1.65 29.59
C PHE A 134 -6.06 -2.44 28.28
N ASP A 135 -7.29 -2.66 27.83
CA ASP A 135 -7.59 -3.14 26.49
C ASP A 135 -7.76 -1.91 25.59
N VAL A 136 -6.84 -1.74 24.65
CA VAL A 136 -6.74 -0.57 23.78
C VAL A 136 -7.09 -0.97 22.36
N TYR A 137 -8.13 -0.41 21.80
CA TYR A 137 -8.48 -0.53 20.39
C TYR A 137 -7.76 0.56 19.58
N THR A 138 -7.06 0.20 18.53
CA THR A 138 -6.36 1.14 17.65
C THR A 138 -7.16 1.39 16.39
N LEU A 139 -7.65 2.61 16.24
CA LEU A 139 -8.38 3.07 15.06
C LEU A 139 -7.46 3.91 14.18
N PRO A 140 -7.20 3.54 12.90
CA PRO A 140 -6.55 4.43 11.95
C PRO A 140 -7.35 5.71 11.73
N THR A 141 -6.72 6.85 11.95
CA THR A 141 -7.32 8.18 11.77
C THR A 141 -6.35 9.11 11.03
N PRO A 142 -5.98 8.78 9.77
CA PRO A 142 -5.10 9.63 8.98
C PRO A 142 -5.74 11.01 8.74
N GLY A 143 -4.90 12.01 8.56
CA GLY A 143 -5.34 13.38 8.28
C GLY A 143 -4.29 14.41 8.70
N HIS A 144 -3.99 14.50 9.98
CA HIS A 144 -2.89 15.33 10.49
C HIS A 144 -1.53 14.80 10.01
N THR A 145 -1.35 13.48 10.10
CA THR A 145 -0.31 12.74 9.39
C THR A 145 -0.92 11.53 8.70
N THR A 146 -0.17 10.92 7.78
CA THR A 146 -0.62 9.72 7.05
C THR A 146 -0.77 8.51 7.96
N GLY A 147 0.03 8.43 9.02
CA GLY A 147 0.06 7.30 9.96
C GLY A 147 -0.72 7.52 11.25
N SER A 148 -1.35 8.69 11.46
CA SER A 148 -2.08 9.01 12.68
C SER A 148 -3.08 7.93 13.07
N VAL A 149 -3.17 7.65 14.37
CA VAL A 149 -4.13 6.73 14.96
C VAL A 149 -4.85 7.36 16.15
N THR A 150 -6.06 6.88 16.43
CA THR A 150 -6.80 7.15 17.65
C THR A 150 -6.84 5.89 18.50
N TYR A 151 -6.52 6.00 19.79
CA TYR A 151 -6.67 4.91 20.75
C TYR A 151 -8.02 5.02 21.46
N ILE A 152 -8.79 3.94 21.46
CA ILE A 152 -10.08 3.88 22.15
C ILE A 152 -9.96 2.91 23.32
N VAL A 153 -10.28 3.40 24.52
CA VAL A 153 -10.20 2.62 25.76
C VAL A 153 -11.52 2.79 26.52
N GLU A 154 -12.07 1.69 27.00
CA GLU A 154 -13.26 1.72 27.87
C GLU A 154 -12.83 1.74 29.34
N ILE A 155 -13.26 2.78 30.08
CA ILE A 155 -13.00 2.95 31.51
C ILE A 155 -14.33 3.28 32.20
N GLU A 156 -14.73 2.43 33.16
CA GLU A 156 -16.02 2.59 33.92
C GLU A 156 -17.23 2.79 32.98
N ALA A 157 -17.30 1.97 31.91
CA ALA A 157 -18.35 2.04 30.89
C ALA A 157 -18.37 3.36 30.09
N ARG A 158 -17.33 4.19 30.18
CA ARG A 158 -17.11 5.35 29.29
C ARG A 158 -16.06 5.00 28.24
N ARG A 159 -16.36 5.34 27.01
CA ARG A 159 -15.46 5.14 25.88
C ARG A 159 -14.63 6.40 25.65
N LEU A 160 -13.35 6.35 26.00
CA LEU A 160 -12.40 7.44 25.87
C LEU A 160 -11.63 7.29 24.57
N ALA A 161 -11.53 8.35 23.75
CA ALA A 161 -10.79 8.36 22.51
C ALA A 161 -9.62 9.35 22.58
N PHE A 162 -8.40 8.85 22.55
CA PHE A 162 -7.16 9.64 22.49
C PHE A 162 -6.83 9.88 21.01
N THR A 163 -7.15 11.09 20.53
CA THR A 163 -7.31 11.37 19.10
C THR A 163 -6.03 11.89 18.42
N GLY A 164 -4.93 12.01 19.16
CA GLY A 164 -3.78 12.72 18.59
C GLY A 164 -4.18 14.14 18.18
N ASP A 165 -3.77 14.56 17.01
CA ASP A 165 -4.07 15.86 16.44
C ASP A 165 -5.16 15.81 15.36
N LEU A 166 -6.03 14.80 15.40
CA LEU A 166 -7.17 14.69 14.48
C LEU A 166 -8.05 15.94 14.53
N LEU A 167 -8.28 16.48 15.74
CA LEU A 167 -8.92 17.78 15.95
C LEU A 167 -8.36 18.45 17.21
N TYR A 168 -8.38 19.80 17.23
CA TYR A 168 -7.93 20.63 18.35
C TYR A 168 -9.08 21.03 19.30
N ALA A 169 -10.22 21.37 18.72
CA ALA A 169 -11.44 21.79 19.40
C ALA A 169 -12.63 21.60 18.44
N PRO A 170 -13.88 21.76 18.87
CA PRO A 170 -15.02 21.67 17.96
C PRO A 170 -14.86 22.54 16.72
N GLY A 171 -14.81 21.91 15.54
CA GLY A 171 -14.63 22.57 14.24
C GLY A 171 -13.24 23.14 13.99
N LYS A 172 -12.21 22.70 14.71
CA LYS A 172 -10.82 23.19 14.56
C LYS A 172 -9.82 22.04 14.52
N VAL A 173 -8.81 22.16 13.65
CA VAL A 173 -7.62 21.30 13.62
C VAL A 173 -6.41 22.04 14.17
N TRP A 174 -5.40 21.30 14.62
CA TRP A 174 -4.18 21.88 15.17
C TRP A 174 -3.35 22.62 14.10
N SER A 175 -3.19 21.99 12.93
CA SER A 175 -2.41 22.54 11.82
C SER A 175 -3.01 22.15 10.47
N LEU A 176 -3.40 23.14 9.67
CA LEU A 176 -3.78 22.91 8.26
C LEU A 176 -2.57 22.54 7.38
N ALA A 177 -1.39 23.05 7.69
CA ALA A 177 -0.18 22.73 6.94
C ALA A 177 0.22 21.26 7.09
N ALA A 178 -0.01 20.65 8.25
CA ALA A 178 0.23 19.21 8.46
C ALA A 178 -0.70 18.33 7.62
N THR A 179 -1.94 18.81 7.39
CA THR A 179 -2.93 18.09 6.56
C THR A 179 -2.71 18.27 5.04
N GLN A 180 -1.74 19.05 4.61
CA GLN A 180 -1.43 19.21 3.18
C GLN A 180 -0.29 18.26 2.80
N TRP A 181 -0.62 17.11 2.18
CA TRP A 181 0.34 16.07 1.84
C TRP A 181 0.96 16.23 0.44
N SER A 182 0.26 16.88 -0.48
CA SER A 182 0.80 17.25 -1.79
C SER A 182 0.63 18.75 -2.08
N TYR A 183 1.37 19.24 -3.08
CA TYR A 183 1.35 20.67 -3.45
C TYR A 183 -0.03 21.12 -3.95
N THR A 184 -0.74 20.27 -4.66
CA THR A 184 -2.03 20.58 -5.29
C THR A 184 -3.22 19.90 -4.61
N GLY A 185 -3.01 18.89 -3.78
CA GLY A 185 -4.06 18.05 -3.23
C GLY A 185 -4.69 18.56 -1.93
N VAL A 186 -5.69 17.83 -1.49
CA VAL A 186 -6.45 18.06 -0.25
C VAL A 186 -6.56 16.77 0.57
N GLU A 187 -5.62 15.87 0.39
CA GLU A 187 -5.65 14.49 0.87
C GLU A 187 -5.83 14.41 2.39
N GLY A 188 -5.02 15.17 3.13
CA GLY A 188 -5.07 15.15 4.58
C GLY A 188 -6.33 15.80 5.14
N GLN A 189 -6.82 16.90 4.51
CA GLN A 189 -8.09 17.52 4.89
C GLN A 189 -9.26 16.56 4.67
N ALA A 190 -9.30 15.91 3.51
CA ALA A 190 -10.33 14.93 3.18
C ALA A 190 -10.22 13.68 4.08
N SER A 191 -9.01 13.20 4.35
CA SER A 191 -8.76 12.09 5.28
C SER A 191 -9.19 12.45 6.71
N THR A 192 -8.94 13.67 7.18
CA THR A 192 -9.42 14.14 8.50
C THR A 192 -10.94 14.12 8.56
N HIS A 193 -11.62 14.58 7.50
CA HIS A 193 -13.07 14.54 7.41
C HIS A 193 -13.60 13.10 7.56
N VAL A 194 -13.05 12.17 6.77
CA VAL A 194 -13.44 10.75 6.81
C VAL A 194 -13.09 10.11 8.15
N SER A 195 -11.91 10.38 8.71
CA SER A 195 -11.48 9.87 10.02
C SER A 195 -12.41 10.33 11.15
N CYS A 196 -12.84 11.59 11.15
CA CYS A 196 -13.86 12.08 12.09
C CYS A 196 -15.19 11.32 11.94
N GLY A 197 -15.60 11.01 10.71
CA GLY A 197 -16.81 10.23 10.43
C GLY A 197 -16.70 8.76 10.88
N VAL A 198 -15.55 8.15 10.68
CA VAL A 198 -15.28 6.79 11.16
C VAL A 198 -15.24 6.75 12.69
N LEU A 199 -14.53 7.70 13.32
CA LEU A 199 -14.48 7.81 14.79
C LEU A 199 -15.88 8.00 15.40
N ALA A 200 -16.75 8.78 14.77
CA ALA A 200 -18.12 8.99 15.24
C ALA A 200 -18.94 7.69 15.34
N ARG A 201 -18.67 6.70 14.47
CA ARG A 201 -19.33 5.38 14.49
C ARG A 201 -18.94 4.53 15.69
N HIS A 202 -17.81 4.85 16.33
CA HIS A 202 -17.37 4.20 17.58
C HIS A 202 -18.00 4.82 18.83
N GLU A 203 -18.81 5.89 18.67
CA GLU A 203 -19.58 6.53 19.75
C GLU A 203 -18.74 6.81 21.01
N PRO A 204 -17.61 7.54 20.92
CA PRO A 204 -16.84 7.89 22.11
C PRO A 204 -17.58 8.91 22.97
N ASP A 205 -17.44 8.76 24.30
CA ASP A 205 -18.04 9.67 25.31
C ASP A 205 -17.15 10.88 25.60
N LEU A 206 -15.86 10.80 25.26
CA LEU A 206 -14.88 11.87 25.52
C LEU A 206 -13.75 11.78 24.50
N LEU A 207 -13.41 12.92 23.88
CA LEU A 207 -12.22 13.03 23.07
C LEU A 207 -11.10 13.70 23.85
N LEU A 208 -9.91 13.13 23.74
CA LEU A 208 -8.69 13.53 24.42
C LEU A 208 -7.60 13.85 23.38
N PRO A 209 -7.57 15.09 22.85
CA PRO A 209 -6.63 15.49 21.80
C PRO A 209 -5.23 15.74 22.37
N SER A 210 -4.20 15.54 21.53
CA SER A 210 -2.81 15.86 21.90
C SER A 210 -2.57 17.36 22.01
N HIS A 211 -3.37 18.19 21.34
CA HIS A 211 -3.43 19.64 21.56
C HIS A 211 -4.88 20.08 21.78
N GLY A 212 -5.09 20.99 22.70
CA GLY A 212 -6.42 21.49 23.09
C GLY A 212 -6.93 20.93 24.42
N GLU A 213 -8.21 21.16 24.69
CA GLU A 213 -8.89 20.68 25.89
C GLU A 213 -9.68 19.39 25.59
N PRO A 214 -9.95 18.55 26.60
CA PRO A 214 -10.88 17.44 26.47
C PRO A 214 -12.24 17.91 25.93
N ILE A 215 -12.87 17.12 25.05
CA ILE A 215 -14.12 17.46 24.37
C ILE A 215 -15.18 16.46 24.81
N GLU A 216 -16.17 16.94 25.58
CA GLU A 216 -17.28 16.12 26.09
C GLU A 216 -18.46 16.07 25.11
N ASP A 217 -18.70 17.16 24.37
CA ASP A 217 -19.76 17.22 23.36
C ASP A 217 -19.26 16.67 22.02
N VAL A 218 -19.06 15.34 21.97
CA VAL A 218 -18.30 14.66 20.92
C VAL A 218 -18.99 14.73 19.56
N ALA A 219 -20.26 14.33 19.46
CA ALA A 219 -20.95 14.23 18.17
C ALA A 219 -21.04 15.58 17.45
N PRO A 220 -21.43 16.69 18.09
CA PRO A 220 -21.41 18.02 17.49
C PRO A 220 -20.00 18.49 17.10
N ALA A 221 -18.98 18.18 17.93
CA ALA A 221 -17.59 18.58 17.63
C ALA A 221 -17.08 17.91 16.34
N LEU A 222 -17.28 16.60 16.21
CA LEU A 222 -16.92 15.86 15.01
C LEU A 222 -17.71 16.32 13.79
N ALA A 223 -19.03 16.54 13.94
CA ALA A 223 -19.90 17.01 12.87
C ALA A 223 -19.45 18.38 12.33
N LEU A 224 -19.20 19.34 13.21
CA LEU A 224 -18.76 20.69 12.83
C LEU A 224 -17.37 20.67 12.16
N THR A 225 -16.46 19.81 12.63
CA THR A 225 -15.14 19.65 12.02
C THR A 225 -15.28 19.10 10.60
N ARG A 226 -16.13 18.09 10.40
CA ARG A 226 -16.42 17.52 9.09
C ARG A 226 -17.06 18.53 8.15
N GLU A 227 -18.07 19.29 8.59
CA GLU A 227 -18.72 20.32 7.79
C GLU A 227 -17.71 21.34 7.23
N ARG A 228 -16.84 21.85 8.09
CA ARG A 228 -15.82 22.84 7.70
C ARG A 228 -14.76 22.27 6.75
N LEU A 229 -14.34 21.03 6.97
CA LEU A 229 -13.37 20.38 6.09
C LEU A 229 -13.99 20.04 4.74
N GLN A 230 -15.25 19.61 4.70
CA GLN A 230 -15.98 19.39 3.44
C GLN A 230 -16.07 20.67 2.60
N GLU A 231 -16.41 21.80 3.24
CA GLU A 231 -16.45 23.11 2.59
C GLU A 231 -15.06 23.50 2.05
N LEU A 232 -14.01 23.38 2.90
CA LEU A 232 -12.62 23.70 2.53
C LEU A 232 -12.13 22.87 1.34
N VAL A 233 -12.40 21.55 1.35
CA VAL A 233 -12.06 20.65 0.25
C VAL A 233 -12.80 21.06 -1.04
N GLY A 234 -14.10 21.35 -0.94
CA GLY A 234 -14.93 21.76 -2.08
C GLY A 234 -14.49 23.09 -2.71
N MET A 235 -13.86 23.99 -1.94
CA MET A 235 -13.34 25.26 -2.47
C MET A 235 -12.07 25.11 -3.30
N ARG A 236 -11.33 24.02 -3.13
CA ARG A 236 -10.04 23.80 -3.81
C ARG A 236 -10.12 22.86 -5.00
N MET A 237 -11.12 21.97 -5.04
CA MET A 237 -11.25 20.93 -6.05
C MET A 237 -12.28 21.31 -7.11
N ASP A 238 -11.99 21.01 -8.38
CA ASP A 238 -12.93 21.16 -9.50
C ASP A 238 -14.08 20.14 -9.45
N HIS A 239 -14.02 19.18 -8.53
CA HIS A 239 -14.99 18.12 -8.40
C HIS A 239 -15.69 18.24 -7.04
N HIS A 240 -16.99 18.19 -7.05
CA HIS A 240 -17.78 18.04 -5.83
C HIS A 240 -17.62 16.59 -5.32
N TRP A 241 -16.70 16.42 -4.38
CA TRP A 241 -16.61 15.19 -3.64
C TRP A 241 -17.53 15.26 -2.44
N ASP A 242 -18.60 14.53 -2.50
CA ASP A 242 -19.43 14.29 -1.34
C ASP A 242 -18.78 13.18 -0.50
N LEU A 243 -17.87 13.61 0.39
CA LEU A 243 -17.14 12.70 1.27
C LEU A 243 -18.09 11.98 2.24
N ASP A 244 -19.21 12.60 2.59
CA ASP A 244 -20.23 11.99 3.43
C ASP A 244 -20.99 10.89 2.69
N GLU A 245 -21.32 11.11 1.42
CA GLU A 245 -21.92 10.07 0.58
C GLU A 245 -20.94 8.89 0.38
N TRP A 246 -19.67 9.18 0.16
CA TRP A 246 -18.66 8.15 0.00
C TRP A 246 -18.52 7.29 1.27
N LEU A 247 -18.46 7.93 2.42
CA LEU A 247 -18.39 7.23 3.70
C LEU A 247 -19.68 6.42 4.00
N ALA A 248 -20.84 6.95 3.61
CA ALA A 248 -22.12 6.28 3.81
C ALA A 248 -22.37 5.16 2.82
N ARG A 249 -22.03 5.36 1.54
CA ARG A 249 -22.30 4.44 0.42
C ARG A 249 -21.06 4.19 -0.45
N PRO A 250 -20.02 3.53 0.09
CA PRO A 250 -18.77 3.30 -0.63
C PRO A 250 -18.88 2.27 -1.76
N TRP A 251 -19.97 1.55 -1.85
CA TRP A 251 -20.22 0.52 -2.87
C TRP A 251 -21.34 0.92 -3.83
N ALA A 252 -21.13 0.62 -5.10
CA ALA A 252 -22.12 0.78 -6.16
C ALA A 252 -22.38 -0.57 -6.84
N PRO A 253 -23.63 -0.95 -7.11
CA PRO A 253 -23.93 -2.20 -7.79
C PRO A 253 -23.47 -2.14 -9.26
N VAL A 254 -22.81 -3.19 -9.72
CA VAL A 254 -22.63 -3.55 -11.13
C VAL A 254 -23.77 -4.46 -11.54
N THR A 255 -24.03 -5.49 -10.71
CA THR A 255 -25.23 -6.31 -10.72
C THR A 255 -25.77 -6.42 -9.29
N THR A 256 -26.77 -7.26 -9.03
CA THR A 256 -27.29 -7.44 -7.66
C THR A 256 -26.23 -7.99 -6.71
N HIS A 257 -25.40 -8.94 -7.18
CA HIS A 257 -24.39 -9.63 -6.35
C HIS A 257 -22.94 -9.26 -6.72
N LEU A 258 -22.71 -8.31 -7.64
CA LEU A 258 -21.40 -7.78 -7.95
C LEU A 258 -21.37 -6.28 -7.66
N LEU A 259 -20.60 -5.87 -6.66
CA LEU A 259 -20.47 -4.48 -6.24
C LEU A 259 -19.09 -3.94 -6.60
N ARG A 260 -19.03 -2.66 -6.99
CA ARG A 260 -17.79 -1.93 -7.20
C ARG A 260 -17.53 -0.97 -6.04
N ASN A 261 -16.33 -0.98 -5.50
CA ASN A 261 -15.89 0.02 -4.52
C ASN A 261 -15.71 1.38 -5.21
N ARG A 262 -16.22 2.45 -4.60
CA ARG A 262 -16.15 3.83 -5.10
C ARG A 262 -15.04 4.65 -4.46
N THR A 263 -14.46 4.14 -3.37
CA THR A 263 -13.51 4.87 -2.53
C THR A 263 -12.07 4.38 -2.67
N CYS A 264 -11.82 3.35 -3.46
CA CYS A 264 -10.48 2.87 -3.76
C CYS A 264 -9.82 3.65 -4.91
N LEU A 265 -8.50 3.75 -4.93
CA LEU A 265 -7.74 4.31 -6.05
C LEU A 265 -7.91 3.43 -7.30
N ALA A 266 -7.60 2.14 -7.18
CA ALA A 266 -8.06 1.14 -8.13
C ALA A 266 -9.39 0.55 -7.63
N HIS A 267 -10.33 0.31 -8.52
CA HIS A 267 -11.62 -0.28 -8.17
C HIS A 267 -11.42 -1.69 -7.63
N SER A 268 -11.84 -1.92 -6.41
CA SER A 268 -12.05 -3.26 -5.88
C SER A 268 -13.51 -3.69 -6.15
N TYR A 269 -13.73 -4.97 -6.37
CA TYR A 269 -15.07 -5.51 -6.55
C TYR A 269 -15.37 -6.53 -5.46
N ALA A 270 -16.63 -6.55 -5.00
CA ALA A 270 -17.12 -7.56 -4.08
C ALA A 270 -18.14 -8.44 -4.80
N LEU A 271 -17.85 -9.72 -4.95
CA LEU A 271 -18.78 -10.75 -5.37
C LEU A 271 -19.45 -11.32 -4.12
N LEU A 272 -20.77 -11.24 -4.06
CA LEU A 272 -21.56 -11.60 -2.89
C LEU A 272 -22.18 -12.98 -3.07
N SER A 273 -22.03 -13.87 -2.08
CA SER A 273 -22.70 -15.17 -2.04
C SER A 273 -23.99 -15.09 -1.23
N GLU A 274 -24.99 -15.90 -1.62
CA GLU A 274 -26.22 -16.12 -0.84
C GLU A 274 -25.93 -16.64 0.58
N SER A 275 -24.73 -17.18 0.83
CA SER A 275 -24.27 -17.65 2.15
C SER A 275 -23.88 -16.53 3.13
N GLY A 276 -23.91 -15.25 2.72
CA GLY A 276 -23.40 -14.11 3.47
C GLY A 276 -21.88 -13.95 3.37
N ALA A 277 -21.20 -14.70 2.51
CA ALA A 277 -19.78 -14.54 2.25
C ALA A 277 -19.52 -13.54 1.12
N ALA A 278 -18.35 -12.88 1.13
CA ALA A 278 -17.87 -12.06 0.02
C ALA A 278 -16.48 -12.51 -0.44
N LEU A 279 -16.28 -12.53 -1.77
CA LEU A 279 -14.98 -12.59 -2.43
C LEU A 279 -14.65 -11.22 -2.98
N LEU A 280 -13.44 -10.72 -2.71
CA LEU A 280 -12.97 -9.47 -3.25
C LEU A 280 -12.05 -9.70 -4.45
N ILE A 281 -12.24 -8.90 -5.50
CA ILE A 281 -11.30 -8.79 -6.62
C ILE A 281 -10.53 -7.50 -6.42
N ASP A 282 -9.21 -7.61 -6.28
CA ASP A 282 -8.28 -6.54 -5.92
C ASP A 282 -8.60 -5.89 -4.55
N TRP A 283 -7.57 -5.44 -3.85
CA TRP A 283 -7.70 -4.65 -2.64
C TRP A 283 -6.45 -3.81 -2.39
N GLY A 284 -6.50 -2.57 -2.82
CA GLY A 284 -5.38 -1.63 -2.69
C GLY A 284 -5.60 -0.61 -1.58
N TYR A 285 -5.75 0.65 -1.96
CA TYR A 285 -5.97 1.78 -1.06
C TYR A 285 -7.46 2.08 -0.97
N ASP A 286 -8.07 1.80 0.17
CA ASP A 286 -9.51 2.05 0.42
C ASP A 286 -9.76 3.52 0.85
N LEU A 287 -9.16 4.47 0.19
CA LEU A 287 -9.47 5.90 0.31
C LEU A 287 -8.72 6.67 -0.77
N THR A 288 -9.45 7.25 -1.69
CA THR A 288 -8.88 8.03 -2.79
C THR A 288 -9.01 9.53 -2.63
N ALA A 289 -9.56 10.02 -1.53
CA ALA A 289 -9.95 11.42 -1.32
C ALA A 289 -8.91 12.44 -1.83
N GLY A 290 -8.74 12.55 -3.14
CA GLY A 290 -7.93 13.52 -3.83
C GLY A 290 -6.46 13.18 -4.03
N THR A 291 -6.07 11.94 -3.97
CA THR A 291 -4.66 11.53 -4.10
C THR A 291 -4.26 11.07 -5.50
N PRO A 292 -4.15 11.89 -6.51
CA PRO A 292 -3.73 11.35 -7.80
C PRO A 292 -2.22 11.14 -7.93
N SER A 293 -1.37 11.70 -7.09
CA SER A 293 0.05 11.79 -7.43
C SER A 293 1.04 11.72 -6.27
N VAL A 294 0.64 11.21 -5.12
CA VAL A 294 1.56 11.14 -3.98
C VAL A 294 2.52 9.98 -4.19
N SER A 295 3.81 10.27 -4.39
CA SER A 295 4.87 9.25 -4.53
C SER A 295 5.34 8.70 -3.19
N GLU A 296 5.04 9.38 -2.11
CA GLU A 296 5.37 8.97 -0.75
C GLU A 296 4.55 7.74 -0.34
N ARG A 297 5.22 6.63 -0.04
CA ARG A 297 4.57 5.35 0.31
C ARG A 297 3.67 5.47 1.54
N ALA A 298 4.06 6.27 2.53
CA ALA A 298 3.27 6.48 3.72
C ALA A 298 1.93 7.16 3.43
N ALA A 299 1.86 8.02 2.40
CA ALA A 299 0.63 8.67 1.97
C ALA A 299 -0.33 7.72 1.24
N ARG A 300 0.18 6.60 0.71
CA ARG A 300 -0.61 5.52 0.09
C ARG A 300 -0.97 4.45 1.10
N ARG A 301 -1.51 4.83 2.22
CA ARG A 301 -1.88 3.93 3.30
C ARG A 301 -3.16 3.16 2.97
N PRO A 302 -3.15 1.81 3.03
CA PRO A 302 -4.39 1.04 2.91
C PRO A 302 -5.26 1.21 4.16
N LEU A 303 -6.57 1.26 3.96
CA LEU A 303 -7.59 1.38 4.99
C LEU A 303 -8.71 0.37 4.74
N LEU A 304 -9.58 0.12 5.73
CA LEU A 304 -10.71 -0.80 5.64
C LEU A 304 -12.05 -0.09 5.87
N THR A 305 -12.12 1.21 5.59
CA THR A 305 -13.27 2.06 5.93
C THR A 305 -14.56 1.68 5.21
N SER A 306 -14.46 1.06 4.03
CA SER A 306 -15.61 0.67 3.21
C SER A 306 -16.23 -0.68 3.59
N LEU A 307 -15.51 -1.55 4.32
CA LEU A 307 -15.99 -2.90 4.62
C LEU A 307 -17.24 -2.95 5.50
N ASP A 308 -17.37 -2.00 6.42
CA ASP A 308 -18.56 -1.91 7.28
C ASP A 308 -19.86 -1.74 6.50
N ALA A 309 -19.81 -1.08 5.34
CA ALA A 309 -20.98 -0.91 4.49
C ALA A 309 -21.44 -2.21 3.84
N LEU A 310 -20.53 -3.14 3.49
CA LEU A 310 -20.90 -4.47 3.02
C LEU A 310 -21.73 -5.21 4.06
N ARG A 311 -21.36 -5.11 5.32
CA ARG A 311 -22.09 -5.74 6.43
C ARG A 311 -23.45 -5.11 6.67
N ARG A 312 -23.50 -3.78 6.74
CA ARG A 312 -24.73 -3.05 7.08
C ARG A 312 -25.78 -3.07 5.98
N GLU A 313 -25.37 -3.00 4.72
CA GLU A 313 -26.27 -2.73 3.59
C GLU A 313 -26.49 -3.96 2.70
N TYR A 314 -25.52 -4.87 2.66
CA TYR A 314 -25.56 -6.02 1.74
C TYR A 314 -25.57 -7.37 2.45
N GLY A 315 -25.65 -7.41 3.78
CA GLY A 315 -25.77 -8.63 4.56
C GLY A 315 -24.53 -9.54 4.53
N VAL A 316 -23.36 -8.96 4.31
CA VAL A 316 -22.09 -9.71 4.33
C VAL A 316 -21.70 -10.00 5.77
N ASP A 317 -21.62 -11.28 6.12
CA ASP A 317 -21.17 -11.72 7.44
C ASP A 317 -19.65 -11.83 7.53
N ARG A 318 -19.00 -12.25 6.42
CA ARG A 318 -17.57 -12.50 6.36
C ARG A 318 -16.99 -12.24 4.97
N ILE A 319 -15.76 -11.79 4.94
CA ILE A 319 -14.95 -11.71 3.72
C ILE A 319 -14.01 -12.90 3.73
N GLU A 320 -14.12 -13.79 2.75
CA GLU A 320 -13.41 -15.07 2.76
C GLU A 320 -12.14 -15.06 1.93
N VAL A 321 -12.22 -14.46 0.74
CA VAL A 321 -11.17 -14.56 -0.28
C VAL A 321 -10.90 -13.21 -0.91
N VAL A 322 -9.64 -12.95 -1.24
CA VAL A 322 -9.26 -11.87 -2.16
C VAL A 322 -8.45 -12.46 -3.32
N VAL A 323 -8.80 -12.04 -4.55
CA VAL A 323 -8.14 -12.47 -5.79
C VAL A 323 -7.61 -11.25 -6.52
N PRO A 324 -6.30 -10.99 -6.55
CA PRO A 324 -5.73 -9.88 -7.30
C PRO A 324 -5.69 -10.16 -8.81
N THR A 325 -6.00 -9.14 -9.63
CA THR A 325 -5.88 -9.21 -11.09
C THR A 325 -4.43 -9.08 -11.55
N HIS A 326 -3.65 -8.26 -10.86
CA HIS A 326 -2.22 -8.08 -11.10
C HIS A 326 -1.52 -7.50 -9.85
N PHE A 327 -0.22 -7.20 -9.93
CA PHE A 327 0.62 -6.92 -8.76
C PHE A 327 0.77 -5.43 -8.40
N HIS A 328 0.21 -4.50 -9.16
CA HIS A 328 0.40 -3.07 -8.88
C HIS A 328 -0.11 -2.70 -7.49
N ASP A 329 0.59 -1.77 -6.85
CA ASP A 329 0.39 -1.40 -5.46
C ASP A 329 -1.03 -0.93 -5.14
N ASP A 330 -1.68 -0.22 -6.05
CA ASP A 330 -3.06 0.25 -5.91
C ASP A 330 -4.12 -0.88 -6.02
N HIS A 331 -3.71 -2.08 -6.44
CA HIS A 331 -4.54 -3.29 -6.46
C HIS A 331 -4.26 -4.25 -5.31
N VAL A 332 -3.08 -4.15 -4.66
CA VAL A 332 -2.68 -5.19 -3.69
C VAL A 332 -2.21 -4.67 -2.33
N ALA A 333 -1.92 -3.37 -2.19
CA ALA A 333 -1.34 -2.80 -0.96
C ALA A 333 -2.16 -3.11 0.31
N GLY A 334 -3.48 -3.20 0.19
CA GLY A 334 -4.39 -3.44 1.30
C GLY A 334 -4.60 -4.92 1.65
N ILE A 335 -4.13 -5.87 0.81
CA ILE A 335 -4.40 -7.31 0.99
C ILE A 335 -3.83 -7.82 2.32
N ARG A 336 -2.63 -7.39 2.69
CA ARG A 336 -2.03 -7.82 3.96
C ARG A 336 -2.82 -7.34 5.16
N LEU A 337 -3.22 -6.06 5.17
CA LEU A 337 -4.07 -5.51 6.23
C LEU A 337 -5.44 -6.22 6.28
N LEU A 338 -6.06 -6.44 5.12
CA LEU A 338 -7.31 -7.17 5.01
C LEU A 338 -7.19 -8.59 5.60
N ARG A 339 -6.12 -9.30 5.28
CA ARG A 339 -5.84 -10.62 5.84
C ARG A 339 -5.65 -10.59 7.35
N ASP A 340 -4.86 -9.63 7.85
CA ASP A 340 -4.56 -9.51 9.28
C ASP A 340 -5.82 -9.20 10.11
N VAL A 341 -6.77 -8.46 9.56
CA VAL A 341 -7.99 -8.02 10.26
C VAL A 341 -9.14 -8.99 10.05
N GLU A 342 -9.38 -9.43 8.82
CA GLU A 342 -10.55 -10.24 8.44
C GLU A 342 -10.22 -11.75 8.36
N GLY A 343 -8.94 -12.13 8.30
CA GLY A 343 -8.53 -13.53 8.17
C GLY A 343 -8.73 -14.10 6.77
N VAL A 344 -8.83 -13.27 5.74
CA VAL A 344 -9.09 -13.70 4.36
C VAL A 344 -7.99 -14.60 3.81
N GLU A 345 -8.36 -15.54 2.96
CA GLU A 345 -7.43 -16.28 2.11
C GLU A 345 -7.06 -15.45 0.89
N VAL A 346 -5.79 -15.51 0.48
CA VAL A 346 -5.31 -14.90 -0.76
C VAL A 346 -5.19 -15.98 -1.82
N TRP A 347 -6.05 -15.92 -2.82
CA TRP A 347 -5.99 -16.79 -3.99
C TRP A 347 -5.47 -15.99 -5.17
N ALA A 348 -4.32 -16.34 -5.72
CA ALA A 348 -3.71 -15.56 -6.78
C ALA A 348 -3.50 -16.37 -8.05
N PRO A 349 -3.81 -15.80 -9.24
CA PRO A 349 -3.44 -16.40 -10.52
C PRO A 349 -1.95 -16.75 -10.55
N GLU A 350 -1.58 -17.84 -11.20
CA GLU A 350 -0.20 -18.35 -11.21
C GLU A 350 0.81 -17.34 -11.81
N SER A 351 0.37 -16.44 -12.69
CA SER A 351 1.19 -15.34 -13.20
C SER A 351 1.44 -14.23 -12.18
N VAL A 352 0.52 -14.01 -11.24
CA VAL A 352 0.57 -12.91 -10.26
C VAL A 352 1.28 -13.33 -8.97
N ALA A 353 1.03 -14.56 -8.52
CA ALA A 353 1.50 -15.09 -7.25
C ALA A 353 3.01 -14.90 -6.99
N PRO A 354 3.94 -15.18 -7.92
CA PRO A 354 5.37 -15.03 -7.66
C PRO A 354 5.79 -13.61 -7.35
N VAL A 355 5.16 -12.61 -7.98
CA VAL A 355 5.47 -11.19 -7.74
C VAL A 355 4.94 -10.74 -6.39
N LEU A 356 3.78 -11.25 -5.95
CA LEU A 356 3.24 -10.95 -4.63
C LEU A 356 4.08 -11.55 -3.50
N GLU A 357 4.58 -12.77 -3.68
CA GLU A 357 5.36 -13.47 -2.66
C GLU A 357 6.78 -12.93 -2.52
N GLU A 358 7.39 -12.52 -3.63
CA GLU A 358 8.77 -12.02 -3.67
C GLU A 358 8.89 -10.69 -4.46
N PRO A 359 8.22 -9.60 -4.05
CA PRO A 359 8.15 -8.37 -4.87
C PRO A 359 9.53 -7.76 -5.14
N LEU A 360 10.46 -7.82 -4.20
CA LEU A 360 11.81 -7.24 -4.35
C LEU A 360 12.72 -8.05 -5.28
N ARG A 361 12.29 -9.25 -5.71
CA ARG A 361 12.98 -10.06 -6.71
C ARG A 361 12.96 -9.39 -8.09
N TYR A 362 11.91 -8.63 -8.39
CA TYR A 362 11.62 -8.12 -9.73
C TYR A 362 11.96 -6.63 -9.86
N ASP A 363 12.57 -6.24 -10.98
CA ASP A 363 12.67 -4.85 -11.42
C ASP A 363 11.40 -4.48 -12.21
N LEU A 364 10.36 -4.12 -11.48
CA LEU A 364 9.07 -3.74 -12.02
C LEU A 364 8.58 -2.44 -11.40
N PRO A 365 7.89 -1.56 -12.14
CA PRO A 365 7.28 -0.36 -11.59
C PRO A 365 6.06 -0.71 -10.74
N CYS A 366 5.60 0.25 -9.94
CA CYS A 366 4.37 0.16 -9.14
C CYS A 366 4.29 -1.06 -8.21
N LEU A 367 5.44 -1.60 -7.77
CA LEU A 367 5.49 -2.71 -6.83
C LEU A 367 5.09 -2.27 -5.42
N TRP A 368 4.20 -3.04 -4.80
CA TRP A 368 4.07 -3.02 -3.35
C TRP A 368 5.20 -3.83 -2.73
N PHE A 369 5.83 -3.29 -1.71
CA PHE A 369 7.10 -3.79 -1.18
C PHE A 369 6.96 -4.91 -0.14
N ASP A 370 5.80 -4.98 0.54
CA ASP A 370 5.55 -6.01 1.54
C ASP A 370 5.09 -7.30 0.86
N PRO A 371 5.79 -8.41 1.08
CA PRO A 371 5.36 -9.69 0.54
C PRO A 371 3.95 -10.06 1.01
N VAL A 372 3.16 -10.57 0.08
CA VAL A 372 1.83 -11.13 0.35
C VAL A 372 1.90 -12.64 0.18
N ARG A 373 1.67 -13.38 1.28
CA ARG A 373 1.59 -14.83 1.23
C ARG A 373 0.35 -15.26 0.44
N VAL A 374 0.54 -16.11 -0.56
CA VAL A 374 -0.54 -16.71 -1.34
C VAL A 374 -0.93 -18.05 -0.72
N ASP A 375 -2.22 -18.23 -0.41
CA ASP A 375 -2.76 -19.48 0.16
C ASP A 375 -3.09 -20.50 -0.91
N ARG A 376 -3.54 -20.02 -2.09
CA ARG A 376 -3.87 -20.86 -3.23
C ARG A 376 -3.44 -20.21 -4.53
N ARG A 377 -2.63 -20.91 -5.32
CA ARG A 377 -2.33 -20.52 -6.69
C ARG A 377 -3.41 -21.03 -7.63
N LEU A 378 -3.86 -20.16 -8.53
CA LEU A 378 -4.92 -20.46 -9.50
C LEU A 378 -4.29 -20.65 -10.88
N PRO A 379 -4.25 -21.89 -11.42
CA PRO A 379 -3.73 -22.13 -12.77
C PRO A 379 -4.61 -21.47 -13.83
N HIS A 380 -4.00 -20.96 -14.89
CA HIS A 380 -4.73 -20.34 -15.99
C HIS A 380 -5.55 -21.37 -16.77
N GLY A 381 -6.79 -21.02 -17.09
CA GLY A 381 -7.75 -21.86 -17.80
C GLY A 381 -8.41 -22.94 -16.93
N GLU A 382 -8.06 -23.05 -15.65
CA GLU A 382 -8.70 -23.98 -14.73
C GLU A 382 -9.78 -23.28 -13.90
N THR A 383 -11.02 -23.76 -14.01
CA THR A 383 -12.15 -23.23 -13.25
C THR A 383 -12.09 -23.68 -11.79
N PHE A 384 -12.30 -22.77 -10.88
CA PHE A 384 -12.50 -23.08 -9.48
C PHE A 384 -13.88 -22.63 -9.01
N ALA A 385 -14.45 -23.40 -8.08
CA ALA A 385 -15.71 -23.05 -7.45
C ALA A 385 -15.46 -22.21 -6.19
N TRP A 386 -16.28 -21.16 -6.01
CA TRP A 386 -16.40 -20.43 -4.77
C TRP A 386 -17.90 -20.24 -4.51
N HIS A 387 -18.45 -20.92 -3.51
CA HIS A 387 -19.89 -21.03 -3.27
C HIS A 387 -20.66 -21.41 -4.53
N GLU A 388 -21.65 -20.61 -4.95
CA GLU A 388 -22.46 -20.80 -6.15
C GLU A 388 -21.78 -20.37 -7.46
N TYR A 389 -20.59 -19.75 -7.38
CA TYR A 389 -19.88 -19.22 -8.54
C TYR A 389 -18.78 -20.16 -9.04
N GLU A 390 -18.67 -20.23 -10.36
CA GLU A 390 -17.54 -20.81 -11.07
C GLU A 390 -16.70 -19.67 -11.67
N ILE A 391 -15.42 -19.60 -11.32
CA ILE A 391 -14.51 -18.54 -11.73
C ILE A 391 -13.32 -19.15 -12.44
N THR A 392 -12.96 -18.62 -13.61
CA THR A 392 -11.81 -19.08 -14.38
C THR A 392 -10.81 -17.95 -14.57
N PRO A 393 -9.58 -18.07 -14.05
CA PRO A 393 -8.50 -17.13 -14.32
C PRO A 393 -7.86 -17.43 -15.68
N TYR A 394 -7.58 -16.40 -16.44
CA TYR A 394 -6.85 -16.50 -17.71
C TYR A 394 -5.66 -15.56 -17.71
N HIS A 395 -4.53 -15.97 -18.30
CA HIS A 395 -3.40 -15.06 -18.49
C HIS A 395 -3.82 -13.91 -19.43
N LEU A 396 -3.67 -12.67 -18.95
CA LEU A 396 -4.06 -11.45 -19.69
C LEU A 396 -2.89 -10.47 -19.75
N PRO A 397 -1.82 -10.78 -20.53
CA PRO A 397 -0.67 -9.89 -20.62
C PRO A 397 -0.97 -8.66 -21.47
N GLY A 398 -0.21 -7.56 -21.23
CA GLY A 398 -0.29 -6.31 -21.99
C GLY A 398 -0.04 -5.09 -21.14
N HIS A 399 -0.88 -4.82 -20.16
CA HIS A 399 -0.59 -3.82 -19.13
C HIS A 399 0.60 -4.27 -18.26
N THR A 400 0.61 -5.52 -17.89
CA THR A 400 1.78 -6.22 -17.34
C THR A 400 1.79 -7.68 -17.78
N LEU A 401 2.99 -8.28 -17.87
CA LEU A 401 3.11 -9.73 -18.09
C LEU A 401 2.47 -10.54 -16.95
N TYR A 402 2.41 -9.98 -15.77
CA TYR A 402 1.97 -10.63 -14.53
C TYR A 402 0.52 -10.26 -14.20
N ALA A 403 -0.36 -10.33 -15.20
CA ALA A 403 -1.79 -10.06 -15.05
C ALA A 403 -2.66 -11.25 -15.41
N ALA A 404 -3.88 -11.25 -14.92
CA ALA A 404 -4.91 -12.22 -15.25
C ALA A 404 -6.28 -11.56 -15.41
N ALA A 405 -7.09 -12.13 -16.32
CA ALA A 405 -8.52 -11.89 -16.34
C ALA A 405 -9.23 -12.92 -15.45
N LEU A 406 -10.29 -12.52 -14.77
CA LEU A 406 -11.18 -13.41 -14.05
C LEU A 406 -12.52 -13.44 -14.76
N ALA A 407 -12.90 -14.59 -15.33
CA ALA A 407 -14.17 -14.76 -16.03
C ALA A 407 -15.15 -15.55 -15.16
N PHE A 408 -16.35 -15.03 -14.98
CA PHE A 408 -17.43 -15.64 -14.19
C PHE A 408 -18.80 -15.16 -14.65
N GLU A 409 -19.84 -15.88 -14.23
CA GLU A 409 -21.23 -15.46 -14.41
C GLU A 409 -21.83 -15.07 -13.05
N VAL A 410 -22.53 -13.94 -13.02
CA VAL A 410 -23.23 -13.44 -11.84
C VAL A 410 -24.57 -12.82 -12.28
N ASP A 411 -25.65 -13.18 -11.61
CA ASP A 411 -27.01 -12.70 -11.92
C ASP A 411 -27.42 -12.93 -13.41
N GLY A 412 -26.91 -14.02 -14.02
CA GLY A 412 -27.14 -14.36 -15.43
C GLY A 412 -26.34 -13.51 -16.43
N THR A 413 -25.35 -12.73 -15.95
CA THR A 413 -24.48 -11.87 -16.75
C THR A 413 -23.06 -12.42 -16.79
N ARG A 414 -22.48 -12.58 -17.97
CA ARG A 414 -21.06 -12.98 -18.13
C ARG A 414 -20.17 -11.76 -17.93
N VAL A 415 -19.36 -11.81 -16.87
CA VAL A 415 -18.45 -10.74 -16.45
C VAL A 415 -17.00 -11.19 -16.64
N VAL A 416 -16.15 -10.26 -17.11
CA VAL A 416 -14.71 -10.44 -17.11
C VAL A 416 -14.07 -9.26 -16.37
N ALA A 417 -13.35 -9.55 -15.28
CA ALA A 417 -12.49 -8.57 -14.61
C ALA A 417 -11.11 -8.59 -15.30
N THR A 418 -10.69 -7.44 -15.83
CA THR A 418 -9.48 -7.32 -16.65
C THR A 418 -8.35 -6.54 -15.96
N GLY A 419 -8.55 -6.11 -14.72
CA GLY A 419 -7.60 -5.17 -14.08
C GLY A 419 -7.40 -3.94 -14.94
N ASP A 420 -6.18 -3.57 -15.20
CA ASP A 420 -5.80 -2.36 -15.93
C ASP A 420 -5.51 -2.56 -17.41
N GLN A 421 -5.88 -3.72 -17.96
CA GLN A 421 -5.59 -4.07 -19.36
C GLN A 421 -6.11 -3.02 -20.36
N TYR A 422 -7.28 -2.48 -20.08
CA TYR A 422 -7.96 -1.50 -20.95
C TYR A 422 -8.35 -0.26 -20.16
N ALA A 423 -8.11 0.90 -20.79
CA ALA A 423 -8.63 2.19 -20.39
C ALA A 423 -9.91 2.53 -21.17
N ARG A 424 -10.67 3.53 -20.71
CA ARG A 424 -11.85 3.98 -21.43
C ARG A 424 -11.93 5.50 -21.50
N GLU A 425 -12.11 6.02 -22.68
CA GLU A 425 -12.35 7.45 -22.94
C GLU A 425 -13.68 7.61 -23.67
N GLY A 426 -14.72 8.02 -22.94
CA GLY A 426 -16.09 8.01 -23.44
C GLY A 426 -16.53 6.59 -23.81
N HIS A 427 -16.80 6.35 -25.12
CA HIS A 427 -17.16 5.03 -25.65
C HIS A 427 -15.98 4.28 -26.28
N LYS A 428 -14.78 4.88 -26.30
CA LYS A 428 -13.60 4.27 -26.90
C LYS A 428 -12.81 3.50 -25.86
N THR A 429 -12.54 2.24 -26.13
CA THR A 429 -11.60 1.42 -25.36
C THR A 429 -10.18 1.65 -25.86
N ILE A 430 -9.24 1.84 -24.94
CA ILE A 430 -7.83 2.17 -25.19
C ILE A 430 -6.97 1.05 -24.64
N LEU A 431 -5.95 0.65 -25.41
CA LEU A 431 -4.97 -0.36 -24.99
C LEU A 431 -3.98 0.28 -23.99
N ASN A 432 -4.00 -0.18 -22.73
CA ASN A 432 -3.19 0.39 -21.65
C ASN A 432 -1.85 -0.34 -21.49
N TYR A 433 -0.99 -0.27 -22.51
CA TYR A 433 0.31 -0.92 -22.51
C TYR A 433 1.36 -0.14 -21.69
N GLN A 434 2.26 -0.88 -21.02
CA GLN A 434 3.33 -0.33 -20.20
C GLN A 434 4.64 -1.10 -20.48
N TYR A 435 5.59 -0.50 -21.15
CA TYR A 435 6.81 -1.17 -21.60
C TYR A 435 7.63 -1.79 -20.46
N ARG A 436 7.76 -1.10 -19.35
CA ARG A 436 8.56 -1.57 -18.21
C ARG A 436 7.88 -2.68 -17.39
N ASN A 437 6.66 -3.02 -17.70
CA ASN A 437 5.90 -4.12 -17.09
C ASN A 437 6.05 -5.45 -17.86
N ARG A 438 7.18 -5.66 -18.54
CA ARG A 438 7.46 -6.85 -19.36
C ARG A 438 6.51 -7.00 -20.55
N PHE A 439 6.12 -5.89 -21.16
CA PHE A 439 5.24 -5.84 -22.33
C PHE A 439 5.86 -6.63 -23.51
N ARG A 440 5.03 -7.43 -24.15
CA ARG A 440 5.36 -8.15 -25.39
C ARG A 440 4.50 -7.62 -26.54
N ILE A 441 5.08 -7.52 -27.72
CA ILE A 441 4.45 -6.86 -28.89
C ILE A 441 3.05 -7.43 -29.22
N ASP A 442 2.87 -8.74 -29.08
CA ASP A 442 1.61 -9.42 -29.42
C ASP A 442 0.64 -9.58 -28.23
N ASP A 443 0.92 -9.00 -27.05
CA ASP A 443 0.12 -9.23 -25.86
C ASP A 443 -1.35 -8.75 -26.03
N PHE A 444 -1.57 -7.59 -26.65
CA PHE A 444 -2.92 -7.08 -26.89
C PHE A 444 -3.67 -7.83 -28.00
N VAL A 445 -2.97 -8.49 -28.91
CA VAL A 445 -3.59 -9.41 -29.88
C VAL A 445 -4.15 -10.62 -29.14
N ARG A 446 -3.31 -11.25 -28.29
CA ARG A 446 -3.71 -12.42 -27.48
C ARG A 446 -4.85 -12.10 -26.52
N SER A 447 -4.79 -10.94 -25.87
CA SER A 447 -5.82 -10.48 -24.95
C SER A 447 -7.16 -10.24 -25.66
N ALA A 448 -7.16 -9.66 -26.84
CA ALA A 448 -8.36 -9.46 -27.64
C ALA A 448 -8.94 -10.80 -28.13
N GLU A 449 -8.11 -11.75 -28.59
CA GLU A 449 -8.53 -13.09 -28.98
C GLU A 449 -9.15 -13.85 -27.80
N LEU A 450 -8.59 -13.71 -26.59
CA LEU A 450 -9.18 -14.27 -25.37
C LEU A 450 -10.57 -13.69 -25.11
N LEU A 451 -10.73 -12.37 -25.09
CA LEU A 451 -12.02 -11.73 -24.85
C LEU A 451 -13.07 -12.11 -25.92
N LEU A 452 -12.68 -12.23 -27.18
CA LEU A 452 -13.54 -12.75 -28.25
C LEU A 452 -14.02 -14.18 -27.97
N SER A 453 -13.18 -15.02 -27.39
CA SER A 453 -13.54 -16.38 -27.02
C SER A 453 -14.49 -16.44 -25.81
N LEU A 454 -14.28 -15.57 -24.81
CA LEU A 454 -15.06 -15.50 -23.57
C LEU A 454 -16.41 -14.82 -23.77
N ARG A 455 -16.52 -13.90 -24.72
CA ARG A 455 -17.74 -13.12 -25.02
C ARG A 455 -18.38 -12.51 -23.77
N PRO A 456 -17.65 -11.67 -23.00
CA PRO A 456 -18.23 -11.00 -21.85
C PRO A 456 -19.38 -10.10 -22.27
N GLU A 457 -20.39 -9.98 -21.42
CA GLU A 457 -21.47 -8.98 -21.54
C GLU A 457 -21.08 -7.70 -20.81
N VAL A 458 -20.30 -7.86 -19.70
CA VAL A 458 -19.77 -6.73 -18.91
C VAL A 458 -18.28 -6.92 -18.70
N ILE A 459 -17.53 -5.85 -18.88
CA ILE A 459 -16.11 -5.76 -18.48
C ILE A 459 -16.00 -4.86 -17.27
N VAL A 460 -15.28 -5.32 -16.25
CA VAL A 460 -14.92 -4.56 -15.05
C VAL A 460 -13.41 -4.34 -14.99
N THR A 461 -12.98 -3.13 -14.65
CA THR A 461 -11.56 -2.70 -14.67
C THR A 461 -11.14 -2.00 -13.39
N GLY A 462 -9.83 -1.81 -13.23
CA GLY A 462 -9.26 -1.15 -12.06
C GLY A 462 -9.56 0.34 -11.95
N HIS A 463 -9.66 1.09 -13.04
CA HIS A 463 -9.76 2.56 -12.96
C HIS A 463 -10.95 3.17 -13.69
N TRP A 464 -11.62 2.41 -14.53
CA TRP A 464 -12.76 2.91 -15.32
C TRP A 464 -14.05 2.25 -14.87
N GLN A 465 -15.16 2.97 -15.12
CA GLN A 465 -16.48 2.43 -14.82
C GLN A 465 -16.70 1.11 -15.54
N PRO A 466 -17.35 0.11 -14.92
CA PRO A 466 -17.84 -1.07 -15.62
C PRO A 466 -18.66 -0.67 -16.84
N TRP A 467 -18.55 -1.42 -17.92
CA TRP A 467 -19.33 -1.15 -19.12
C TRP A 467 -19.87 -2.42 -19.76
N GLU A 468 -21.04 -2.30 -20.40
CA GLU A 468 -21.59 -3.30 -21.28
C GLU A 468 -20.79 -3.32 -22.59
N VAL A 469 -20.45 -4.53 -23.05
CA VAL A 469 -19.68 -4.70 -24.28
C VAL A 469 -20.59 -4.45 -25.48
N ALA A 470 -20.26 -3.46 -26.30
CA ALA A 470 -21.02 -3.14 -27.51
C ALA A 470 -20.74 -4.10 -28.66
N ASP A 471 -21.70 -4.22 -29.59
CA ASP A 471 -21.52 -5.01 -30.81
C ASP A 471 -20.29 -4.55 -31.61
N GLY A 472 -19.41 -5.48 -31.95
CA GLY A 472 -18.18 -5.21 -32.70
C GLY A 472 -17.02 -4.60 -31.88
N GLU A 473 -17.20 -4.35 -30.57
CA GLU A 473 -16.16 -3.77 -29.73
C GLU A 473 -14.97 -4.70 -29.56
N LEU A 474 -15.21 -5.98 -29.34
CA LEU A 474 -14.13 -6.98 -29.15
C LEU A 474 -13.35 -7.20 -30.46
N GLU A 475 -14.02 -7.20 -31.60
CA GLU A 475 -13.39 -7.26 -32.92
C GLU A 475 -12.52 -6.01 -33.16
N GLN A 476 -12.98 -4.84 -32.72
CA GLN A 476 -12.18 -3.61 -32.80
C GLN A 476 -10.92 -3.69 -31.92
N LEU A 477 -11.01 -4.26 -30.72
CA LEU A 477 -9.83 -4.48 -29.87
C LEU A 477 -8.78 -5.36 -30.56
N LEU A 478 -9.21 -6.38 -31.32
CA LEU A 478 -8.29 -7.22 -32.09
C LEU A 478 -7.64 -6.43 -33.24
N VAL A 479 -8.40 -5.58 -33.93
CA VAL A 479 -7.86 -4.69 -34.97
C VAL A 479 -6.83 -3.73 -34.37
N ASP A 480 -7.17 -3.09 -33.24
CA ASP A 480 -6.29 -2.13 -32.57
C ASP A 480 -5.03 -2.82 -32.02
N GLY A 481 -5.15 -4.03 -31.43
CA GLY A 481 -4.04 -4.82 -30.96
C GLY A 481 -3.07 -5.22 -32.09
N ARG A 482 -3.62 -5.63 -33.25
CA ARG A 482 -2.80 -5.93 -34.43
C ARG A 482 -2.08 -4.68 -34.97
N ARG A 483 -2.78 -3.54 -35.04
CA ARG A 483 -2.17 -2.30 -35.46
C ARG A 483 -1.08 -1.83 -34.50
N LEU A 484 -1.30 -1.96 -33.20
CA LEU A 484 -0.29 -1.69 -32.18
C LEU A 484 0.96 -2.56 -32.39
N ALA A 485 0.78 -3.87 -32.62
CA ALA A 485 1.88 -4.81 -32.86
C ALA A 485 2.65 -4.46 -34.15
N GLU A 486 1.97 -4.09 -35.24
CA GLU A 486 2.59 -3.61 -36.47
C GLU A 486 3.41 -2.35 -36.23
N LEU A 487 2.86 -1.34 -35.57
CA LEU A 487 3.56 -0.09 -35.26
C LEU A 487 4.83 -0.33 -34.43
N HIS A 488 4.79 -1.25 -33.47
CA HIS A 488 5.98 -1.59 -32.70
C HIS A 488 7.06 -2.20 -33.61
N ARG A 489 6.69 -3.11 -34.52
CA ARG A 489 7.65 -3.69 -35.48
C ARG A 489 8.19 -2.67 -36.47
N GLU A 490 7.37 -1.71 -36.92
CA GLU A 490 7.79 -0.60 -37.77
C GLU A 490 8.78 0.37 -37.07
N LEU A 491 8.67 0.51 -35.73
CA LEU A 491 9.45 1.46 -34.93
C LEU A 491 10.74 0.84 -34.34
N LEU A 492 10.78 -0.49 -34.16
CA LEU A 492 11.91 -1.18 -33.57
C LEU A 492 12.94 -1.63 -34.64
N PRO A 493 14.22 -1.82 -34.28
CA PRO A 493 15.22 -2.31 -35.20
C PRO A 493 14.89 -3.72 -35.73
N ASP A 494 15.07 -3.94 -37.05
CA ASP A 494 14.82 -5.24 -37.69
C ASP A 494 15.89 -6.28 -37.36
N ASP A 495 17.14 -5.84 -37.16
CA ASP A 495 18.32 -6.68 -37.04
C ASP A 495 18.73 -6.99 -35.59
N VAL A 496 18.26 -6.19 -34.61
CA VAL A 496 18.54 -6.35 -33.17
C VAL A 496 17.25 -6.20 -32.37
N ASP A 497 16.57 -7.32 -32.12
CA ASP A 497 15.27 -7.31 -31.43
C ASP A 497 15.38 -7.67 -29.93
N PHE A 498 15.51 -6.68 -29.07
CA PHE A 498 15.35 -6.81 -27.63
C PHE A 498 13.90 -6.61 -27.16
N ALA A 499 12.93 -6.77 -28.04
CA ALA A 499 11.52 -6.46 -27.81
C ALA A 499 11.29 -4.98 -27.45
N ALA A 500 10.09 -4.66 -26.96
CA ALA A 500 9.71 -3.30 -26.66
C ALA A 500 10.44 -2.69 -25.45
N GLU A 501 11.01 -3.52 -24.57
CA GLU A 501 11.80 -3.06 -23.42
C GLU A 501 13.18 -2.52 -23.82
N GLY A 502 13.76 -3.03 -24.91
CA GLY A 502 15.06 -2.57 -25.42
C GLY A 502 16.28 -3.04 -24.63
N PHE A 503 16.12 -3.95 -23.65
CA PHE A 503 17.21 -4.50 -22.84
C PHE A 503 17.42 -5.98 -23.10
N GLY A 504 18.71 -6.38 -23.21
CA GLY A 504 19.12 -7.75 -23.52
C GLY A 504 19.27 -8.66 -22.30
N ALA A 505 19.16 -8.15 -21.09
CA ALA A 505 19.32 -8.96 -19.89
C ALA A 505 18.44 -8.47 -18.73
N ARG A 506 18.26 -9.36 -17.73
CA ARG A 506 17.69 -9.04 -16.42
C ARG A 506 18.43 -9.80 -15.33
N ILE A 507 18.52 -9.22 -14.13
CA ILE A 507 19.12 -9.83 -12.94
C ILE A 507 18.04 -10.06 -11.90
N GLU A 508 18.01 -11.25 -11.33
CA GLU A 508 17.14 -11.60 -10.21
C GLU A 508 17.95 -12.27 -9.09
N PRO A 509 17.72 -11.89 -7.82
CA PRO A 509 16.80 -10.85 -7.36
C PRO A 509 17.28 -9.44 -7.71
N TYR A 510 16.34 -8.53 -8.03
CA TYR A 510 16.65 -7.13 -8.32
C TYR A 510 17.16 -6.39 -7.08
N ARG A 511 16.54 -6.64 -5.92
CA ARG A 511 16.94 -6.01 -4.66
C ARG A 511 17.18 -7.05 -3.57
N THR A 512 18.36 -6.99 -2.93
CA THR A 512 18.77 -7.94 -1.90
C THR A 512 19.34 -7.22 -0.68
N GLU A 513 18.98 -7.69 0.51
CA GLU A 513 19.61 -7.32 1.77
C GLU A 513 20.43 -8.51 2.28
N LEU A 514 21.72 -8.30 2.49
CA LEU A 514 22.67 -9.31 2.98
C LEU A 514 23.19 -8.95 4.37
N ARG A 515 23.53 -9.96 5.14
CA ARG A 515 24.34 -9.79 6.35
C ARG A 515 25.80 -9.70 5.94
N ASN A 516 26.60 -9.04 6.77
CA ASN A 516 28.04 -8.94 6.57
C ASN A 516 28.67 -10.34 6.42
N GLY A 517 29.39 -10.57 5.31
CA GLY A 517 30.01 -11.85 4.95
C GLY A 517 29.10 -12.87 4.27
N GLU A 518 27.83 -12.55 4.00
CA GLU A 518 26.91 -13.38 3.23
C GLU A 518 27.16 -13.20 1.73
N ALA A 519 27.13 -14.30 0.97
CA ALA A 519 27.27 -14.26 -0.48
C ALA A 519 25.91 -13.94 -1.17
N LEU A 520 25.97 -13.15 -2.23
CA LEU A 520 24.85 -12.88 -3.12
C LEU A 520 24.83 -13.91 -4.25
N GLU A 521 23.75 -14.65 -4.36
CA GLU A 521 23.46 -15.46 -5.55
C GLU A 521 22.54 -14.64 -6.48
N VAL A 522 22.94 -14.47 -7.73
CA VAL A 522 22.14 -13.82 -8.78
C VAL A 522 22.00 -14.72 -9.99
N GLU A 523 20.81 -14.68 -10.59
CA GLU A 523 20.53 -15.27 -11.89
C GLU A 523 20.39 -14.16 -12.92
N VAL A 524 21.19 -14.26 -14.00
CA VAL A 524 21.13 -13.35 -15.14
C VAL A 524 20.45 -14.07 -16.28
N THR A 525 19.27 -13.64 -16.67
CA THR A 525 18.60 -14.11 -17.89
C THR A 525 18.99 -13.21 -19.05
N VAL A 526 19.47 -13.79 -20.15
CA VAL A 526 19.87 -13.08 -21.36
C VAL A 526 18.97 -13.47 -22.52
N ARG A 527 18.53 -12.48 -23.30
CA ARG A 527 17.72 -12.65 -24.51
C ARG A 527 18.59 -12.55 -25.76
N ASN A 528 18.40 -13.46 -26.70
CA ASN A 528 19.01 -13.39 -28.03
C ASN A 528 18.23 -12.40 -28.93
N PRO A 529 18.82 -11.28 -29.36
CA PRO A 529 18.17 -10.34 -30.25
C PRO A 529 18.16 -10.78 -31.72
N PHE A 530 18.85 -11.87 -32.06
CA PHE A 530 19.02 -12.37 -33.43
C PHE A 530 18.10 -13.55 -33.72
N GLU A 531 17.78 -13.79 -35.00
CA GLU A 531 16.98 -14.95 -35.41
C GLU A 531 17.80 -16.26 -35.39
N ARG A 532 19.13 -16.17 -35.49
CA ARG A 532 20.02 -17.32 -35.44
C ARG A 532 20.43 -17.68 -34.02
N ASP A 533 20.76 -18.94 -33.82
CA ASP A 533 21.38 -19.39 -32.56
C ASP A 533 22.71 -18.67 -32.35
N GLU A 534 22.97 -18.23 -31.12
CA GLU A 534 24.20 -17.56 -30.72
C GLU A 534 24.72 -18.10 -29.38
N THR A 535 25.93 -17.69 -29.03
CA THR A 535 26.47 -17.87 -27.68
C THR A 535 26.60 -16.51 -27.02
N ALA A 536 26.04 -16.37 -25.83
CA ALA A 536 26.26 -15.19 -24.99
C ALA A 536 27.45 -15.44 -24.06
N THR A 537 28.28 -14.43 -23.89
CA THR A 537 29.20 -14.30 -22.77
C THR A 537 28.63 -13.28 -21.81
N VAL A 538 28.43 -13.69 -20.57
CA VAL A 538 27.83 -12.87 -19.52
C VAL A 538 28.86 -12.64 -18.44
N GLY A 539 29.15 -11.39 -18.13
CA GLY A 539 29.97 -10.95 -17.01
C GLY A 539 29.18 -10.16 -16.00
N LEU A 540 29.71 -10.02 -14.80
CA LEU A 540 29.17 -9.11 -13.80
C LEU A 540 30.14 -7.96 -13.52
N ALA A 541 29.70 -6.74 -13.77
CA ALA A 541 30.34 -5.55 -13.27
C ALA A 541 29.91 -5.34 -11.80
N VAL A 542 30.86 -5.27 -10.89
CA VAL A 542 30.63 -5.14 -9.45
C VAL A 542 31.34 -3.90 -8.91
N PRO A 543 30.92 -3.34 -7.75
CA PRO A 543 31.56 -2.18 -7.15
C PRO A 543 33.04 -2.42 -6.80
N ASP A 544 33.80 -1.35 -6.65
CA ASP A 544 35.19 -1.39 -6.22
C ASP A 544 35.36 -2.14 -4.89
N GLY A 545 36.33 -3.07 -4.89
CA GLY A 545 36.64 -3.90 -3.72
C GLY A 545 35.77 -5.14 -3.57
N TRP A 546 34.84 -5.40 -4.49
CA TRP A 546 34.15 -6.68 -4.59
C TRP A 546 34.94 -7.61 -5.54
N ALA A 547 34.82 -8.91 -5.31
CA ALA A 547 35.40 -9.89 -6.22
C ALA A 547 34.41 -10.18 -7.37
N ALA A 548 34.73 -9.75 -8.58
CA ALA A 548 33.96 -10.11 -9.76
C ALA A 548 34.10 -11.63 -10.04
N PRO A 549 33.00 -12.36 -10.28
CA PRO A 549 33.07 -13.74 -10.72
C PRO A 549 33.61 -13.82 -12.16
N GLU A 550 34.13 -14.97 -12.54
CA GLU A 550 34.51 -15.23 -13.94
C GLU A 550 33.29 -15.19 -14.85
N PRO A 551 33.40 -14.62 -16.05
CA PRO A 551 32.31 -14.61 -17.02
C PRO A 551 31.83 -16.03 -17.37
N ALA A 552 30.54 -16.18 -17.58
CA ALA A 552 29.90 -17.43 -17.94
C ALA A 552 29.38 -17.39 -19.39
N GLN A 553 29.28 -18.55 -20.02
CA GLN A 553 28.72 -18.67 -21.36
C GLN A 553 27.38 -19.39 -21.35
N ALA A 554 26.46 -18.92 -22.18
CA ALA A 554 25.15 -19.54 -22.40
C ALA A 554 24.86 -19.66 -23.90
N ARG A 555 24.35 -20.82 -24.33
CA ARG A 555 23.82 -20.98 -25.68
C ARG A 555 22.42 -20.39 -25.74
N LEU A 556 22.21 -19.51 -26.70
CA LEU A 556 20.95 -18.82 -26.94
C LEU A 556 20.32 -19.30 -28.24
N PRO A 557 19.16 -19.96 -28.21
CA PRO A 557 18.38 -20.18 -29.42
C PRO A 557 18.02 -18.85 -30.10
N GLY A 558 17.80 -18.86 -31.40
CA GLY A 558 17.33 -17.67 -32.11
C GLY A 558 16.07 -17.08 -31.45
N ARG A 559 16.07 -15.78 -31.13
CA ARG A 559 15.00 -15.07 -30.38
C ARG A 559 14.69 -15.67 -29.01
N GLY A 560 15.47 -16.62 -28.50
CA GLY A 560 15.27 -17.30 -27.21
C GLY A 560 16.00 -16.64 -26.06
N GLU A 561 15.79 -17.20 -24.87
CA GLU A 561 16.43 -16.76 -23.62
C GLU A 561 17.21 -17.92 -22.99
N ALA A 562 18.25 -17.58 -22.23
CA ALA A 562 18.92 -18.50 -21.32
C ALA A 562 19.37 -17.80 -20.06
N ALA A 563 19.49 -18.56 -18.96
CA ALA A 563 19.90 -18.03 -17.67
C ALA A 563 21.28 -18.56 -17.27
N VAL A 564 22.08 -17.73 -16.62
CA VAL A 564 23.35 -18.07 -15.95
C VAL A 564 23.31 -17.59 -14.51
N ARG A 565 24.00 -18.33 -13.61
CA ARG A 565 24.02 -18.00 -12.18
C ARG A 565 25.42 -17.60 -11.76
N PHE A 566 25.48 -16.63 -10.85
CA PHE A 566 26.73 -16.14 -10.29
C PHE A 566 26.62 -16.06 -8.76
N ASN A 567 27.76 -16.27 -8.11
CA ASN A 567 27.92 -16.00 -6.68
C ASN A 567 28.90 -14.82 -6.54
N VAL A 568 28.45 -13.77 -5.88
CA VAL A 568 29.23 -12.56 -5.61
C VAL A 568 29.40 -12.41 -4.10
N THR A 569 30.63 -12.20 -3.65
CA THR A 569 30.91 -11.97 -2.23
C THR A 569 31.21 -10.49 -2.01
N PRO A 570 30.31 -9.76 -1.34
CA PRO A 570 30.57 -8.36 -0.97
C PRO A 570 31.67 -8.27 0.11
N PRO A 571 32.33 -7.11 0.22
CA PRO A 571 33.31 -6.90 1.28
C PRO A 571 32.65 -6.96 2.65
N ALA A 572 33.42 -7.36 3.68
CA ALA A 572 32.95 -7.47 5.07
C ALA A 572 32.81 -6.07 5.71
N ARG A 573 31.97 -5.21 5.14
CA ARG A 573 31.62 -3.88 5.66
C ARG A 573 30.21 -3.51 5.20
N PRO A 574 29.47 -2.69 5.96
CA PRO A 574 28.19 -2.19 5.51
C PRO A 574 28.31 -1.42 4.19
N VAL A 575 27.40 -1.72 3.27
CA VAL A 575 27.28 -1.05 1.98
C VAL A 575 25.81 -0.84 1.70
N ARG A 576 25.46 0.34 1.21
CA ARG A 576 24.08 0.69 0.89
C ARG A 576 23.90 0.89 -0.61
N ARG A 577 22.88 0.24 -1.17
CA ARG A 577 22.51 0.33 -2.59
C ARG A 577 23.70 0.16 -3.54
N ALA A 578 24.58 -0.79 -3.26
CA ALA A 578 25.59 -1.19 -4.22
C ALA A 578 24.89 -1.70 -5.49
N ARG A 579 25.41 -1.32 -6.66
CA ARG A 579 24.88 -1.79 -7.94
C ARG A 579 25.77 -2.87 -8.51
N VAL A 580 25.15 -3.97 -8.91
CA VAL A 580 25.77 -5.05 -9.67
C VAL A 580 25.12 -5.05 -11.05
N ALA A 581 25.89 -5.02 -12.13
CA ALA A 581 25.33 -4.96 -13.47
C ALA A 581 25.74 -6.18 -14.30
N ALA A 582 24.84 -6.67 -15.15
CA ALA A 582 25.14 -7.73 -16.11
C ALA A 582 25.66 -7.13 -17.40
N GLU A 583 26.87 -7.50 -17.77
CA GLU A 583 27.55 -7.15 -19.04
C GLU A 583 27.43 -8.30 -20.00
N ILE A 584 26.92 -8.06 -21.21
CA ILE A 584 26.64 -9.11 -22.17
C ILE A 584 27.31 -8.87 -23.53
N THR A 585 27.85 -9.93 -24.08
CA THR A 585 28.28 -10.03 -25.48
C THR A 585 27.57 -11.22 -26.11
N ILE A 586 26.92 -11.05 -27.25
CA ILE A 586 26.16 -12.10 -27.95
C ILE A 586 26.78 -12.29 -29.35
N GLY A 587 27.33 -13.46 -29.61
CA GLY A 587 28.15 -13.70 -30.77
C GLY A 587 29.38 -12.79 -30.78
N GLU A 588 29.53 -11.97 -31.81
CA GLU A 588 30.61 -10.97 -31.93
C GLU A 588 30.18 -9.56 -31.49
N THR A 589 28.90 -9.39 -31.07
CA THR A 589 28.35 -8.07 -30.72
C THR A 589 28.40 -7.84 -29.22
N GLU A 590 29.10 -6.80 -28.81
CA GLU A 590 29.19 -6.34 -27.44
C GLU A 590 28.04 -5.35 -27.17
N PHE A 591 27.16 -5.68 -26.21
CA PHE A 591 26.04 -4.83 -25.80
C PHE A 591 26.29 -4.07 -24.48
N GLY A 592 27.35 -4.44 -23.74
CA GLY A 592 27.71 -3.84 -22.47
C GLY A 592 26.74 -4.18 -21.34
N GLN A 593 26.60 -3.26 -20.39
CA GLN A 593 25.78 -3.47 -19.19
C GLN A 593 24.29 -3.28 -19.51
N GLN A 594 23.55 -4.38 -19.51
CA GLN A 594 22.16 -4.43 -19.95
C GLN A 594 21.14 -4.63 -18.82
N ALA A 595 21.59 -4.93 -17.62
CA ALA A 595 20.73 -5.06 -16.44
C ALA A 595 21.49 -4.71 -15.18
N GLU A 596 20.77 -4.34 -14.12
CA GLU A 596 21.35 -4.06 -12.80
C GLU A 596 20.54 -4.66 -11.66
N ALA A 597 21.20 -4.89 -10.53
CA ALA A 597 20.59 -5.25 -9.25
C ALA A 597 21.13 -4.37 -8.12
N LEU A 598 20.36 -4.21 -7.07
CA LEU A 598 20.67 -3.40 -5.90
C LEU A 598 20.96 -4.28 -4.68
N VAL A 599 22.08 -4.02 -4.00
CA VAL A 599 22.52 -4.81 -2.84
C VAL A 599 22.80 -3.91 -1.66
N ASP A 600 22.12 -4.20 -0.56
CA ASP A 600 22.39 -3.62 0.77
C ASP A 600 23.12 -4.69 1.61
N VAL A 601 24.25 -4.32 2.25
CA VAL A 601 24.98 -5.17 3.21
C VAL A 601 24.93 -4.50 4.58
N ARG A 602 24.47 -5.23 5.59
CA ARG A 602 24.30 -4.75 6.98
C ARG A 602 25.32 -5.38 7.94
#